data_6a46f8a6973c6d340592af07b291e5a4
#
_entry.id   6a46f8a6973c6d340592af07b291e5a4
#
_cell.length_a   1.000
_cell.length_b   1.000
_cell.length_c   1.000
_cell.angle_alpha   90.00
_cell.angle_beta   90.00
_cell.angle_gamma   90.00
#
_symmetry.space_group_name_H-M   'P 1'
#
loop_
_entity.id
_entity.type
_entity.pdbx_description
1 polymer ?
#
loop_
_entity_poly.entity_id
_entity_poly.type
_entity_poly.pdbx_seq_one_letter_code
_entity_poly.pdbx_strand_id
1 'polypeptide(L)'
;MTDKILHSQRHSLAHIMATAIKRHWPEAKFGVGPVIENGFYYDVDLGQNKLSTEDFSVIEKEMKRIISSKIPFDHFDLDIDSAIKWAEDNNQPYKLELLNDLKRSGTTSASDIDSNELGIEANGDSMVDNVSFYRNDDFTDLCRGPHVANTSEVGAFKLIRISGAYWRGKDTNPQMQRIYGAAFKTKEELNNYLQAVEEAKKYDHRKLGQDLDLFFISPLVGSGLPLFSPRGTVLRDELNKYSQEIRKKLGYQNVWTPHVAKQELYEVSGHWAKFGDEWLTVSSKETKDNLVLKPMNCPHHQQIYASKPRSYRDLPIRYMETTTDYRDEKAGELIGLARVRSLTQDDSHTFCTPQQIDECINNLVSTVKEFYETLGMSLKARLSFRDDSDKYLGDRELWDRAQSILKNIVEKSGIEYYIGEGEAAFYGPKIDFMGTDALGRELQLATPQLDFVQPERFGLKYTDEDGQEKTPVMIHFALMGSIERFLAAYIENSKGRFPVWLAPEQIRVITVNQEDNTVEFANKLKEKAQEHNLRIEIDNSNESVGKKIRSSEVMKIPYTVVLGEKEILSGKVSPRIRGDLKNGPEVELSIQDFIAHIAQESTNRDKISTLNEAS
;
A
#
# COMPACT_ATOMS: atom_id res chain seq x y z
N MET A 1 8.66 23.38 14.33
CA MET A 1 7.68 24.09 15.22
C MET A 1 6.24 24.00 14.71
N THR A 2 5.99 24.09 13.41
CA THR A 2 4.64 24.12 12.82
C THR A 2 3.88 22.80 13.02
N ASP A 3 4.54 21.67 13.00
CA ASP A 3 3.93 20.33 13.21
C ASP A 3 3.49 20.08 14.65
N LYS A 4 4.25 20.52 15.63
CA LYS A 4 3.91 20.34 17.05
C LYS A 4 2.62 21.07 17.44
N ILE A 5 2.39 22.27 16.89
CA ILE A 5 1.16 23.05 17.16
C ILE A 5 -0.06 22.33 16.58
N LEU A 6 0.03 21.89 15.32
CA LEU A 6 -1.07 21.18 14.65
C LEU A 6 -1.37 19.83 15.35
N HIS A 7 -0.33 19.13 15.82
CA HIS A 7 -0.49 17.92 16.62
C HIS A 7 -1.30 18.19 17.90
N SER A 8 -0.92 19.22 18.69
CA SER A 8 -1.66 19.61 19.91
C SER A 8 -3.11 20.01 19.60
N GLN A 9 -3.36 20.71 18.48
CA GLN A 9 -4.71 21.08 18.05
C GLN A 9 -5.56 19.84 17.71
N ARG A 10 -5.00 18.87 16.99
CA ARG A 10 -5.66 17.60 16.64
C ARG A 10 -5.95 16.75 17.87
N HIS A 11 -4.99 16.67 18.79
CA HIS A 11 -5.17 15.93 20.03
C HIS A 11 -6.28 16.57 20.90
N SER A 12 -6.29 17.88 21.01
CA SER A 12 -7.36 18.60 21.72
C SER A 12 -8.73 18.43 21.08
N LEU A 13 -8.80 18.36 19.75
CA LEU A 13 -10.05 18.06 19.03
C LEU A 13 -10.56 16.64 19.31
N ALA A 14 -9.69 15.65 19.52
CA ALA A 14 -10.10 14.32 19.95
C ALA A 14 -10.78 14.35 21.32
N HIS A 15 -10.23 15.08 22.29
CA HIS A 15 -10.84 15.26 23.60
C HIS A 15 -12.14 16.09 23.54
N ILE A 16 -12.20 17.15 22.73
CA ILE A 16 -13.43 17.94 22.51
C ILE A 16 -14.54 17.05 21.92
N MET A 17 -14.20 16.16 21.00
CA MET A 17 -15.14 15.18 20.44
C MET A 17 -15.63 14.20 21.52
N ALA A 18 -14.72 13.66 22.34
CA ALA A 18 -15.08 12.77 23.45
C ALA A 18 -15.99 13.46 24.45
N THR A 19 -15.71 14.73 24.80
CA THR A 19 -16.57 15.56 25.65
C THR A 19 -17.97 15.73 25.05
N ALA A 20 -18.05 16.05 23.75
CA ALA A 20 -19.32 16.20 23.06
C ALA A 20 -20.12 14.89 23.03
N ILE A 21 -19.46 13.76 22.81
CA ILE A 21 -20.10 12.44 22.84
C ILE A 21 -20.60 12.12 24.25
N LYS A 22 -19.78 12.31 25.29
CA LYS A 22 -20.16 12.03 26.68
C LYS A 22 -21.39 12.85 27.11
N ARG A 23 -21.54 14.08 26.65
CA ARG A 23 -22.71 14.93 26.97
C ARG A 23 -23.99 14.41 26.35
N HIS A 24 -23.93 13.80 25.17
CA HIS A 24 -25.11 13.23 24.50
C HIS A 24 -25.35 11.76 24.87
N TRP A 25 -24.27 11.03 25.20
CA TRP A 25 -24.30 9.63 25.64
C TRP A 25 -23.52 9.47 26.94
N PRO A 26 -24.11 9.79 28.10
CA PRO A 26 -23.40 9.80 29.40
C PRO A 26 -22.79 8.45 29.80
N GLU A 27 -23.34 7.34 29.32
CA GLU A 27 -22.85 5.99 29.58
C GLU A 27 -21.70 5.55 28.66
N ALA A 28 -21.23 6.44 27.78
CA ALA A 28 -20.15 6.14 26.85
C ALA A 28 -18.85 5.81 27.60
N LYS A 29 -18.18 4.75 27.15
CA LYS A 29 -16.86 4.34 27.63
C LYS A 29 -15.83 4.64 26.56
N PHE A 30 -14.68 5.13 26.97
CA PHE A 30 -13.69 5.68 26.07
C PHE A 30 -12.42 4.81 26.05
N GLY A 31 -11.98 4.43 24.84
CA GLY A 31 -10.73 3.75 24.58
C GLY A 31 -9.57 4.75 24.46
N VAL A 32 -9.01 4.89 23.27
CA VAL A 32 -7.90 5.80 22.95
C VAL A 32 -8.28 6.78 21.85
N GLY A 33 -7.66 7.98 21.87
CA GLY A 33 -7.94 9.07 20.94
C GLY A 33 -6.70 9.69 20.32
N PRO A 34 -5.93 8.95 19.50
CA PRO A 34 -4.69 9.45 18.94
C PRO A 34 -4.88 10.45 17.79
N VAL A 35 -3.80 11.19 17.54
CA VAL A 35 -3.64 12.02 16.35
C VAL A 35 -3.22 11.15 15.16
N ILE A 36 -3.76 11.45 14.00
CA ILE A 36 -3.38 10.85 12.72
C ILE A 36 -2.96 11.93 11.72
N GLU A 37 -2.34 11.53 10.62
CA GLU A 37 -1.73 12.42 9.63
C GLU A 37 -2.60 13.62 9.23
N ASN A 38 -3.90 13.42 8.94
CA ASN A 38 -4.81 14.49 8.51
C ASN A 38 -5.93 14.79 9.51
N GLY A 39 -5.77 14.37 10.78
CA GLY A 39 -6.81 14.56 11.78
C GLY A 39 -6.59 13.82 13.08
N PHE A 40 -7.65 13.20 13.56
CA PHE A 40 -7.70 12.48 14.85
C PHE A 40 -8.80 11.43 14.80
N TYR A 41 -8.79 10.49 15.76
CA TYR A 41 -9.94 9.63 16.01
C TYR A 41 -10.14 9.43 17.52
N TYR A 42 -11.25 8.81 17.88
CA TYR A 42 -11.49 8.29 19.23
C TYR A 42 -12.27 6.98 19.16
N ASP A 43 -11.86 6.01 19.95
CA ASP A 43 -12.55 4.73 20.13
C ASP A 43 -13.56 4.86 21.26
N VAL A 44 -14.83 4.61 20.97
CA VAL A 44 -15.94 4.77 21.90
C VAL A 44 -16.79 3.51 21.91
N ASP A 45 -17.10 3.04 23.12
CA ASP A 45 -18.08 1.97 23.35
C ASP A 45 -19.37 2.59 23.92
N LEU A 46 -20.46 2.47 23.19
CA LEU A 46 -21.78 2.96 23.56
C LEU A 46 -22.73 1.83 24.00
N GLY A 47 -22.18 0.66 24.29
CA GLY A 47 -22.97 -0.52 24.66
C GLY A 47 -23.88 -0.96 23.53
N GLN A 48 -25.19 -0.91 23.77
CA GLN A 48 -26.20 -1.29 22.74
C GLN A 48 -26.49 -0.17 21.74
N ASN A 49 -26.12 1.08 22.04
CA ASN A 49 -26.31 2.19 21.13
C ASN A 49 -25.21 2.19 20.05
N LYS A 50 -25.57 2.66 18.85
CA LYS A 50 -24.60 2.81 17.75
C LYS A 50 -24.74 4.18 17.15
N LEU A 51 -23.60 4.85 16.96
CA LEU A 51 -23.51 6.08 16.19
C LEU A 51 -23.52 5.77 14.69
N SER A 52 -24.15 6.65 13.96
CA SER A 52 -24.13 6.71 12.50
C SER A 52 -23.57 8.06 12.02
N THR A 53 -23.34 8.21 10.73
CA THR A 53 -22.91 9.50 10.15
C THR A 53 -23.99 10.59 10.26
N GLU A 54 -25.24 10.24 10.53
CA GLU A 54 -26.34 11.18 10.78
C GLU A 54 -26.14 11.94 12.10
N ASP A 55 -25.48 11.31 13.09
CA ASP A 55 -25.21 11.89 14.40
C ASP A 55 -24.07 12.94 14.35
N PHE A 56 -23.29 12.97 13.27
CA PHE A 56 -22.17 13.93 13.14
C PHE A 56 -22.61 15.38 13.28
N SER A 57 -23.77 15.73 12.75
CA SER A 57 -24.28 17.09 12.84
C SER A 57 -24.52 17.53 14.29
N VAL A 58 -24.98 16.62 15.14
CA VAL A 58 -25.24 16.86 16.57
C VAL A 58 -23.92 16.97 17.33
N ILE A 59 -23.01 16.00 17.11
CA ILE A 59 -21.68 15.99 17.76
C ILE A 59 -20.89 17.25 17.37
N GLU A 60 -20.80 17.58 16.07
CA GLU A 60 -20.07 18.78 15.59
C GLU A 60 -20.66 20.08 16.14
N LYS A 61 -21.98 20.17 16.31
CA LYS A 61 -22.63 21.34 16.91
C LYS A 61 -22.19 21.49 18.38
N GLU A 62 -22.17 20.39 19.14
CA GLU A 62 -21.71 20.43 20.53
C GLU A 62 -20.21 20.70 20.61
N MET A 63 -19.36 20.11 19.76
CA MET A 63 -17.95 20.44 19.66
C MET A 63 -17.72 21.94 19.44
N LYS A 64 -18.45 22.55 18.52
CA LYS A 64 -18.38 24.01 18.25
C LYS A 64 -18.81 24.84 19.46
N ARG A 65 -19.80 24.37 20.22
CA ARG A 65 -20.21 25.01 21.49
C ARG A 65 -19.08 24.95 22.53
N ILE A 66 -18.46 23.79 22.72
CA ILE A 66 -17.31 23.62 23.63
C ILE A 66 -16.16 24.54 23.21
N ILE A 67 -15.84 24.60 21.92
CA ILE A 67 -14.79 25.48 21.36
C ILE A 67 -15.08 26.95 21.67
N SER A 68 -16.31 27.40 21.47
CA SER A 68 -16.70 28.79 21.71
C SER A 68 -16.70 29.16 23.21
N SER A 69 -16.80 28.19 24.10
CA SER A 69 -16.78 28.41 25.56
C SER A 69 -15.38 28.64 26.11
N LYS A 70 -14.31 28.50 25.32
CA LYS A 70 -12.92 28.75 25.68
C LYS A 70 -12.48 28.03 26.97
N ILE A 71 -12.88 26.77 27.11
CA ILE A 71 -12.60 25.93 28.26
C ILE A 71 -11.10 25.59 28.30
N PRO A 72 -10.40 25.72 29.44
CA PRO A 72 -9.00 25.32 29.55
C PRO A 72 -8.84 23.80 29.48
N PHE A 73 -7.64 23.35 29.10
CA PHE A 73 -7.19 21.98 29.29
C PHE A 73 -6.33 21.93 30.56
N ASP A 74 -6.89 21.44 31.64
CA ASP A 74 -6.21 21.31 32.92
C ASP A 74 -5.39 20.02 32.94
N HIS A 75 -4.07 20.15 33.09
CA HIS A 75 -3.15 19.03 33.26
C HIS A 75 -2.94 18.75 34.76
N PHE A 76 -2.97 17.48 35.16
CA PHE A 76 -2.62 17.06 36.52
C PHE A 76 -2.15 15.60 36.50
N ASP A 77 -1.34 15.25 37.51
CA ASP A 77 -0.86 13.89 37.69
C ASP A 77 -1.60 13.22 38.84
N LEU A 78 -1.84 11.93 38.74
CA LEU A 78 -2.35 11.07 39.80
C LEU A 78 -1.34 9.96 40.07
N ASP A 79 -1.21 9.55 41.33
CA ASP A 79 -0.57 8.27 41.60
C ASP A 79 -1.38 7.13 41.01
N ILE A 80 -0.71 6.02 40.66
CA ILE A 80 -1.31 4.91 39.90
C ILE A 80 -2.54 4.32 40.60
N ASP A 81 -2.55 4.26 41.96
CA ASP A 81 -3.67 3.70 42.71
C ASP A 81 -4.88 4.64 42.72
N SER A 82 -4.64 5.93 42.83
CA SER A 82 -5.69 6.96 42.68
C SER A 82 -6.25 6.99 41.26
N ALA A 83 -5.41 6.80 40.25
CA ALA A 83 -5.83 6.70 38.87
C ALA A 83 -6.71 5.45 38.59
N ILE A 84 -6.35 4.30 39.13
CA ILE A 84 -7.13 3.07 39.07
C ILE A 84 -8.50 3.29 39.69
N LYS A 85 -8.54 3.86 40.91
CA LYS A 85 -9.78 4.17 41.58
C LYS A 85 -10.65 5.15 40.81
N TRP A 86 -10.03 6.18 40.18
CA TRP A 86 -10.76 7.09 39.29
C TRP A 86 -11.43 6.36 38.12
N ALA A 87 -10.74 5.40 37.51
CA ALA A 87 -11.29 4.64 36.38
C ALA A 87 -12.45 3.74 36.82
N GLU A 88 -12.38 3.14 38.00
CA GLU A 88 -13.47 2.37 38.62
C GLU A 88 -14.70 3.25 38.91
N ASP A 89 -14.48 4.37 39.65
CA ASP A 89 -15.53 5.31 40.08
C ASP A 89 -16.27 5.94 38.88
N ASN A 90 -15.57 6.13 37.74
CA ASN A 90 -16.13 6.70 36.50
C ASN A 90 -16.55 5.64 35.46
N ASN A 91 -16.59 4.35 35.81
CA ASN A 91 -16.99 3.25 34.93
C ASN A 91 -16.25 3.26 33.57
N GLN A 92 -14.92 3.42 33.60
CA GLN A 92 -14.05 3.44 32.40
C GLN A 92 -13.19 2.16 32.34
N PRO A 93 -13.76 1.00 31.95
CA PRO A 93 -13.09 -0.30 32.00
C PRO A 93 -11.85 -0.36 31.12
N TYR A 94 -11.85 0.31 29.99
CA TYR A 94 -10.70 0.34 29.06
C TYR A 94 -9.51 1.10 29.67
N LYS A 95 -9.76 2.21 30.37
CA LYS A 95 -8.72 2.95 31.11
C LYS A 95 -8.25 2.17 32.32
N LEU A 96 -9.15 1.48 33.01
CA LEU A 96 -8.82 0.61 34.14
C LEU A 96 -7.86 -0.51 33.72
N GLU A 97 -8.11 -1.14 32.56
CA GLU A 97 -7.24 -2.19 32.03
C GLU A 97 -5.84 -1.64 31.70
N LEU A 98 -5.76 -0.47 31.02
CA LEU A 98 -4.49 0.19 30.72
C LEU A 98 -3.70 0.53 31.99
N LEU A 99 -4.35 1.10 33.01
CA LEU A 99 -3.72 1.47 34.27
C LEU A 99 -3.20 0.26 35.05
N ASN A 100 -3.95 -0.85 35.03
CA ASN A 100 -3.50 -2.10 35.66
C ASN A 100 -2.28 -2.70 34.94
N ASP A 101 -2.24 -2.63 33.60
CA ASP A 101 -1.07 -3.07 32.84
C ASP A 101 0.16 -2.19 33.15
N LEU A 102 -0.02 -0.88 33.23
CA LEU A 102 1.03 0.05 33.63
C LEU A 102 1.58 -0.26 35.01
N LYS A 103 0.70 -0.51 35.99
CA LYS A 103 1.10 -0.87 37.36
C LYS A 103 1.87 -2.18 37.41
N ARG A 104 1.50 -3.16 36.56
CA ARG A 104 2.07 -4.50 36.56
C ARG A 104 3.41 -4.60 35.83
N SER A 105 3.54 -3.94 34.70
CA SER A 105 4.65 -4.14 33.77
C SER A 105 5.41 -2.88 33.37
N GLY A 106 5.03 -1.72 33.88
CA GLY A 106 5.62 -0.44 33.48
C GLY A 106 5.29 -0.03 32.04
N THR A 107 4.65 -0.90 31.28
CA THR A 107 4.23 -0.67 29.90
C THR A 107 2.82 -1.20 29.66
N THR A 108 2.13 -0.66 28.70
CA THR A 108 0.91 -1.29 28.17
C THR A 108 1.34 -2.43 27.24
N SER A 109 1.25 -3.65 27.68
CA SER A 109 1.76 -4.86 26.99
C SER A 109 0.99 -5.27 25.73
N ALA A 110 0.34 -4.35 25.04
CA ALA A 110 -0.23 -4.57 23.73
C ALA A 110 0.70 -3.93 22.70
N SER A 111 1.32 -4.73 21.87
CA SER A 111 2.15 -4.34 20.72
C SER A 111 1.45 -3.42 19.70
N ASP A 112 0.18 -3.09 19.92
CA ASP A 112 -0.69 -2.36 18.99
C ASP A 112 -1.13 -0.98 19.50
N ILE A 113 -0.71 -0.57 20.69
CA ILE A 113 -0.92 0.80 21.19
C ILE A 113 0.46 1.43 21.35
N ASP A 114 0.75 2.45 20.56
CA ASP A 114 2.00 3.20 20.65
C ASP A 114 2.18 3.71 22.08
N SER A 115 3.21 3.22 22.78
CA SER A 115 3.56 3.64 24.14
C SER A 115 3.79 5.13 24.24
N ASN A 116 4.13 5.80 23.13
CA ASN A 116 4.30 7.24 23.03
C ASN A 116 2.96 8.00 23.16
N GLU A 117 1.82 7.42 22.83
CA GLU A 117 0.51 8.09 22.92
C GLU A 117 -0.09 8.07 24.34
N LEU A 118 0.36 7.16 25.20
CA LEU A 118 -0.19 6.98 26.55
C LEU A 118 0.53 7.77 27.65
N GLY A 119 1.60 8.43 27.33
CA GLY A 119 2.17 9.33 28.30
C GLY A 119 3.30 8.79 29.19
N ILE A 120 3.97 7.71 28.81
CA ILE A 120 4.98 7.08 29.66
C ILE A 120 6.30 6.99 28.89
N GLU A 121 7.36 7.57 29.49
CA GLU A 121 8.70 7.21 29.06
C GLU A 121 8.95 5.76 29.49
N ALA A 122 9.14 4.87 28.54
CA ALA A 122 9.55 3.50 28.78
C ALA A 122 11.02 3.49 29.25
N ASN A 123 11.23 3.78 30.52
CA ASN A 123 12.47 3.43 31.21
C ASN A 123 12.26 2.01 31.74
N GLY A 124 12.89 1.04 31.10
CA GLY A 124 12.82 -0.35 31.52
C GLY A 124 13.08 -0.50 33.03
N ASP A 125 12.33 -1.37 33.67
CA ASP A 125 12.44 -1.83 35.05
C ASP A 125 11.97 -0.91 36.20
N SER A 126 11.24 0.21 35.98
CA SER A 126 10.64 0.96 37.08
C SER A 126 9.12 0.87 37.05
N MET A 127 8.52 0.53 38.20
CA MET A 127 7.08 0.66 38.45
C MET A 127 6.67 2.13 38.20
N VAL A 128 5.57 2.33 37.44
CA VAL A 128 5.04 3.67 37.19
C VAL A 128 4.32 4.15 38.42
N ASP A 129 4.87 5.18 39.09
CA ASP A 129 4.30 5.74 40.31
C ASP A 129 3.18 6.76 40.03
N ASN A 130 3.34 7.57 38.97
CA ASN A 130 2.40 8.61 38.59
C ASN A 130 2.02 8.52 37.10
N VAL A 131 0.79 8.89 36.80
CA VAL A 131 0.24 8.94 35.42
C VAL A 131 -0.43 10.29 35.18
N SER A 132 -0.32 10.77 33.95
CA SER A 132 -0.77 12.08 33.54
C SER A 132 -2.22 12.05 33.06
N PHE A 133 -2.99 13.06 33.48
CA PHE A 133 -4.39 13.28 33.11
C PHE A 133 -4.60 14.69 32.56
N TYR A 134 -5.55 14.77 31.64
CA TYR A 134 -6.10 16.07 31.21
C TYR A 134 -7.59 16.12 31.44
N ARG A 135 -8.05 17.28 31.89
CA ARG A 135 -9.47 17.57 32.05
C ARG A 135 -9.89 18.72 31.16
N ASN A 136 -10.98 18.53 30.47
CA ASN A 136 -11.66 19.55 29.69
C ASN A 136 -13.13 19.56 30.08
N ASP A 137 -13.52 20.52 30.90
CA ASP A 137 -14.84 20.62 31.52
C ASP A 137 -15.23 19.36 32.30
N ASP A 138 -16.29 18.64 31.88
CA ASP A 138 -16.80 17.42 32.51
C ASP A 138 -16.13 16.13 31.97
N PHE A 139 -15.21 16.23 31.04
CA PHE A 139 -14.45 15.11 30.51
C PHE A 139 -13.01 15.10 31.05
N THR A 140 -12.66 14.01 31.71
CA THR A 140 -11.30 13.73 32.17
C THR A 140 -10.79 12.48 31.51
N ASP A 141 -9.53 12.49 31.08
CA ASP A 141 -8.91 11.36 30.39
C ASP A 141 -7.47 11.11 30.82
N LEU A 142 -7.07 9.82 30.83
CA LEU A 142 -5.68 9.39 30.93
C LEU A 142 -4.98 9.79 29.64
N CYS A 143 -4.08 10.76 29.71
CA CYS A 143 -3.49 11.38 28.53
C CYS A 143 -2.19 12.09 28.85
N ARG A 144 -1.26 12.06 27.93
CA ARG A 144 0.08 12.69 27.99
C ARG A 144 0.12 14.13 27.49
N GLY A 145 -0.87 14.48 26.66
CA GLY A 145 -0.75 15.72 25.88
C GLY A 145 0.29 15.60 24.73
N PRO A 146 0.80 16.72 24.21
CA PRO A 146 0.38 18.06 24.60
C PRO A 146 -0.99 18.47 24.05
N HIS A 147 -1.67 19.35 24.77
CA HIS A 147 -2.89 20.01 24.34
C HIS A 147 -2.67 21.51 24.12
N VAL A 148 -3.64 22.17 23.45
CA VAL A 148 -3.72 23.63 23.42
C VAL A 148 -4.11 24.18 24.80
N ALA A 149 -3.85 25.49 25.08
CA ALA A 149 -4.16 26.06 26.39
C ALA A 149 -5.67 26.08 26.66
N ASN A 150 -6.47 26.32 25.64
CA ASN A 150 -7.94 26.28 25.77
C ASN A 150 -8.61 25.85 24.44
N THR A 151 -9.88 25.44 24.51
CA THR A 151 -10.61 24.88 23.39
C THR A 151 -10.76 25.80 22.18
N SER A 152 -10.59 27.13 22.33
CA SER A 152 -10.69 28.07 21.19
C SER A 152 -9.46 28.13 20.30
N GLU A 153 -8.36 27.49 20.70
CA GLU A 153 -7.09 27.50 19.95
C GLU A 153 -6.97 26.36 18.93
N VAL A 154 -8.00 25.54 18.80
CA VAL A 154 -8.04 24.47 17.80
C VAL A 154 -8.33 25.01 16.41
N GLY A 155 -7.87 24.25 15.38
CA GLY A 155 -8.11 24.59 13.98
C GLY A 155 -9.50 24.20 13.46
N ALA A 156 -9.65 24.27 12.16
CA ALA A 156 -10.87 23.84 11.48
C ALA A 156 -10.97 22.31 11.46
N PHE A 157 -12.17 21.77 11.69
CA PHE A 157 -12.39 20.33 11.75
C PHE A 157 -13.72 19.92 11.07
N LYS A 158 -13.80 18.62 10.72
CA LYS A 158 -15.00 17.94 10.22
C LYS A 158 -14.96 16.48 10.60
N LEU A 159 -16.07 15.91 11.13
CA LEU A 159 -16.19 14.46 11.31
C LEU A 159 -16.43 13.80 9.94
N ILE A 160 -15.72 12.72 9.63
CA ILE A 160 -15.64 12.19 8.27
C ILE A 160 -16.12 10.74 8.13
N ARG A 161 -15.96 9.90 9.15
CA ARG A 161 -16.41 8.50 9.09
C ARG A 161 -16.47 7.84 10.46
N ILE A 162 -17.18 6.71 10.52
CA ILE A 162 -17.18 5.77 11.64
C ILE A 162 -16.75 4.40 11.09
N SER A 163 -15.96 3.68 11.85
CA SER A 163 -15.64 2.26 11.59
C SER A 163 -15.78 1.46 12.87
N GLY A 164 -16.01 0.15 12.74
CA GLY A 164 -15.84 -0.78 13.85
C GLY A 164 -14.34 -0.91 14.17
N ALA A 165 -14.03 -1.07 15.45
CA ALA A 165 -12.71 -1.42 15.94
C ALA A 165 -12.88 -2.37 17.11
N TYR A 166 -12.01 -3.38 17.22
CA TYR A 166 -11.97 -4.22 18.42
C TYR A 166 -10.96 -3.64 19.41
N TRP A 167 -11.30 -3.67 20.70
CA TRP A 167 -10.38 -3.22 21.73
C TRP A 167 -9.04 -3.96 21.61
N ARG A 168 -7.93 -3.21 21.54
CA ARG A 168 -6.58 -3.76 21.31
C ARG A 168 -6.44 -4.64 20.06
N GLY A 169 -7.26 -4.39 19.04
CA GLY A 169 -7.16 -5.10 17.76
C GLY A 169 -7.52 -6.59 17.78
N LYS A 170 -8.00 -7.14 18.90
CA LYS A 170 -8.38 -8.55 19.04
C LYS A 170 -9.87 -8.72 18.84
N ASP A 171 -10.27 -9.58 17.91
CA ASP A 171 -11.68 -9.87 17.57
C ASP A 171 -12.47 -10.56 18.72
N THR A 172 -11.76 -11.15 19.69
CA THR A 172 -12.33 -11.68 20.94
C THR A 172 -12.68 -10.60 21.96
N ASN A 173 -12.20 -9.36 21.78
CA ASN A 173 -12.44 -8.25 22.68
C ASN A 173 -13.71 -7.45 22.28
N PRO A 174 -14.24 -6.59 23.18
CA PRO A 174 -15.40 -5.77 22.86
C PRO A 174 -15.23 -4.95 21.60
N GLN A 175 -16.28 -4.91 20.77
CA GLN A 175 -16.33 -4.09 19.58
C GLN A 175 -16.69 -2.65 19.94
N MET A 176 -15.82 -1.71 19.56
CA MET A 176 -15.99 -0.28 19.72
C MET A 176 -16.32 0.39 18.38
N GLN A 177 -16.77 1.63 18.43
CA GLN A 177 -16.88 2.49 17.26
C GLN A 177 -15.74 3.50 17.25
N ARG A 178 -14.98 3.55 16.15
CA ARG A 178 -13.91 4.50 15.91
C ARG A 178 -14.43 5.64 15.07
N ILE A 179 -14.48 6.84 15.66
CA ILE A 179 -15.00 8.04 15.03
C ILE A 179 -13.82 8.90 14.57
N TYR A 180 -13.77 9.21 13.28
CA TYR A 180 -12.66 9.95 12.68
C TYR A 180 -13.07 11.40 12.39
N GLY A 181 -12.15 12.33 12.71
CA GLY A 181 -12.24 13.73 12.36
C GLY A 181 -11.04 14.18 11.53
N ALA A 182 -11.29 14.94 10.45
CA ALA A 182 -10.25 15.68 9.74
C ALA A 182 -10.01 17.02 10.46
N ALA A 183 -8.75 17.45 10.58
CA ALA A 183 -8.39 18.70 11.26
C ALA A 183 -7.19 19.39 10.62
N PHE A 184 -7.35 20.68 10.33
CA PHE A 184 -6.38 21.54 9.65
C PHE A 184 -6.33 22.91 10.32
N LYS A 185 -5.27 23.69 10.06
CA LYS A 185 -5.12 25.03 10.64
C LYS A 185 -6.21 25.98 10.20
N THR A 186 -6.60 25.91 8.93
CA THR A 186 -7.57 26.80 8.31
C THR A 186 -8.76 26.05 7.73
N LYS A 187 -9.87 26.77 7.56
CA LYS A 187 -11.06 26.24 6.89
C LYS A 187 -10.82 25.97 5.40
N GLU A 188 -9.94 26.74 4.78
CA GLU A 188 -9.56 26.56 3.38
C GLU A 188 -8.81 25.24 3.19
N GLU A 189 -7.78 24.96 4.01
CA GLU A 189 -7.06 23.69 4.00
C GLU A 189 -8.00 22.49 4.22
N LEU A 190 -8.91 22.60 5.20
CA LEU A 190 -9.92 21.57 5.45
C LEU A 190 -10.83 21.35 4.24
N ASN A 191 -11.34 22.42 3.60
CA ASN A 191 -12.19 22.29 2.43
C ASN A 191 -11.47 21.66 1.25
N ASN A 192 -10.21 22.07 1.00
CA ASN A 192 -9.36 21.47 -0.05
C ASN A 192 -9.15 19.96 0.20
N TYR A 193 -8.88 19.60 1.44
CA TYR A 193 -8.76 18.17 1.81
C TYR A 193 -10.07 17.40 1.60
N LEU A 194 -11.21 17.95 2.06
CA LEU A 194 -12.50 17.29 1.89
C LEU A 194 -12.87 17.14 0.40
N GLN A 195 -12.57 18.15 -0.41
CA GLN A 195 -12.77 18.07 -1.85
C GLN A 195 -11.87 17.00 -2.49
N ALA A 196 -10.60 16.93 -2.08
CA ALA A 196 -9.69 15.88 -2.54
C ALA A 196 -10.17 14.48 -2.13
N VAL A 197 -10.70 14.31 -0.90
CA VAL A 197 -11.31 13.04 -0.45
C VAL A 197 -12.50 12.65 -1.30
N GLU A 198 -13.41 13.59 -1.63
CA GLU A 198 -14.57 13.29 -2.49
C GLU A 198 -14.15 12.97 -3.93
N GLU A 199 -13.16 13.67 -4.46
CA GLU A 199 -12.58 13.33 -5.76
C GLU A 199 -11.92 11.94 -5.75
N ALA A 200 -11.13 11.65 -4.72
CA ALA A 200 -10.46 10.35 -4.59
C ALA A 200 -11.44 9.17 -4.48
N LYS A 201 -12.58 9.35 -3.82
CA LYS A 201 -13.64 8.31 -3.78
C LYS A 201 -14.13 7.89 -5.16
N LYS A 202 -14.11 8.80 -6.14
CA LYS A 202 -14.50 8.49 -7.52
C LYS A 202 -13.52 7.56 -8.20
N TYR A 203 -12.24 7.61 -7.76
CA TYR A 203 -11.12 6.87 -8.33
C TYR A 203 -10.61 5.73 -7.45
N ASP A 204 -11.30 5.43 -6.34
CA ASP A 204 -10.99 4.29 -5.49
C ASP A 204 -10.86 3.01 -6.34
N HIS A 205 -9.75 2.29 -6.18
CA HIS A 205 -9.44 1.10 -7.00
C HIS A 205 -10.51 0.00 -6.88
N ARG A 206 -11.25 -0.07 -5.76
CA ARG A 206 -12.34 -1.05 -5.56
C ARG A 206 -13.53 -0.72 -6.45
N LYS A 207 -13.87 0.58 -6.53
CA LYS A 207 -14.93 1.07 -7.40
C LYS A 207 -14.54 0.95 -8.87
N LEU A 208 -13.37 1.46 -9.26
CA LEU A 208 -12.88 1.36 -10.62
C LEU A 208 -12.65 -0.10 -11.04
N GLY A 209 -12.18 -0.95 -10.12
CA GLY A 209 -12.04 -2.38 -10.35
C GLY A 209 -13.35 -3.05 -10.74
N GLN A 210 -14.44 -2.69 -10.07
CA GLN A 210 -15.78 -3.16 -10.41
C GLN A 210 -16.30 -2.52 -11.70
N ASP A 211 -16.21 -1.18 -11.86
CA ASP A 211 -16.72 -0.45 -13.02
C ASP A 211 -16.02 -0.88 -14.34
N LEU A 212 -14.74 -1.25 -14.29
CA LEU A 212 -13.93 -1.68 -15.43
C LEU A 212 -13.82 -3.20 -15.56
N ASP A 213 -14.50 -3.96 -14.70
CA ASP A 213 -14.45 -5.42 -14.64
C ASP A 213 -13.02 -5.96 -14.52
N LEU A 214 -12.28 -5.56 -13.48
CA LEU A 214 -10.89 -5.96 -13.28
C LEU A 214 -10.74 -7.06 -12.23
N PHE A 215 -11.39 -6.92 -11.08
CA PHE A 215 -11.32 -7.87 -9.98
C PHE A 215 -12.54 -7.79 -9.07
N PHE A 216 -12.73 -8.83 -8.28
CA PHE A 216 -13.75 -8.90 -7.23
C PHE A 216 -13.30 -9.80 -6.08
N ILE A 217 -14.00 -9.69 -4.94
CA ILE A 217 -13.77 -10.55 -3.78
C ILE A 217 -15.06 -11.36 -3.56
N SER A 218 -14.93 -12.68 -3.57
CA SER A 218 -16.04 -13.61 -3.33
C SER A 218 -16.10 -14.02 -1.87
N PRO A 219 -17.27 -13.98 -1.19
CA PRO A 219 -17.43 -14.49 0.15
C PRO A 219 -17.06 -15.98 0.30
N LEU A 220 -17.25 -16.78 -0.75
CA LEU A 220 -16.90 -18.21 -0.77
C LEU A 220 -15.39 -18.45 -0.87
N VAL A 221 -14.65 -17.53 -1.50
CA VAL A 221 -13.18 -17.63 -1.57
C VAL A 221 -12.55 -17.06 -0.31
N GLY A 222 -13.09 -15.97 0.21
CA GLY A 222 -12.66 -15.38 1.47
C GLY A 222 -12.15 -13.94 1.34
N SER A 223 -12.15 -13.23 2.45
CA SER A 223 -11.67 -11.84 2.53
C SER A 223 -10.16 -11.79 2.33
N GLY A 224 -9.69 -10.79 1.58
CA GLY A 224 -8.27 -10.62 1.28
C GLY A 224 -7.72 -11.60 0.22
N LEU A 225 -8.59 -12.31 -0.49
CA LEU A 225 -8.26 -13.24 -1.57
C LEU A 225 -8.93 -12.77 -2.88
N PRO A 226 -8.35 -11.80 -3.59
CA PRO A 226 -8.95 -11.21 -4.77
C PRO A 226 -8.97 -12.19 -5.96
N LEU A 227 -10.07 -12.18 -6.70
CA LEU A 227 -10.22 -12.87 -7.97
C LEU A 227 -10.12 -11.84 -9.10
N PHE A 228 -9.24 -12.09 -10.06
CA PHE A 228 -9.09 -11.25 -11.23
C PHE A 228 -9.93 -11.77 -12.38
N SER A 229 -10.66 -10.88 -13.05
CA SER A 229 -11.36 -11.16 -14.30
C SER A 229 -10.35 -11.36 -15.45
N PRO A 230 -10.79 -11.79 -16.66
CA PRO A 230 -9.90 -11.79 -17.82
C PRO A 230 -9.25 -10.42 -18.10
N ARG A 231 -9.99 -9.32 -17.90
CA ARG A 231 -9.48 -7.95 -18.08
C ARG A 231 -8.43 -7.58 -17.04
N GLY A 232 -8.66 -7.91 -15.79
CA GLY A 232 -7.69 -7.69 -14.72
C GLY A 232 -6.46 -8.56 -14.84
N THR A 233 -6.62 -9.79 -15.35
CA THR A 233 -5.51 -10.71 -15.62
C THR A 233 -4.57 -10.15 -16.68
N VAL A 234 -5.09 -9.52 -17.74
CA VAL A 234 -4.26 -8.83 -18.74
C VAL A 234 -3.36 -7.78 -18.09
N LEU A 235 -3.89 -6.95 -17.18
CA LEU A 235 -3.07 -5.96 -16.46
C LEU A 235 -1.92 -6.62 -15.68
N ARG A 236 -2.22 -7.71 -14.96
CA ARG A 236 -1.22 -8.47 -14.21
C ARG A 236 -0.13 -9.03 -15.11
N ASP A 237 -0.53 -9.65 -16.22
CA ASP A 237 0.37 -10.34 -17.13
C ASP A 237 1.28 -9.35 -17.86
N GLU A 238 0.76 -8.24 -18.37
CA GLU A 238 1.57 -7.22 -19.06
C GLU A 238 2.55 -6.52 -18.09
N LEU A 239 2.12 -6.20 -16.85
CA LEU A 239 3.00 -5.65 -15.83
C LEU A 239 4.09 -6.65 -15.43
N ASN A 240 3.73 -7.91 -15.21
CA ASN A 240 4.67 -8.96 -14.88
C ASN A 240 5.68 -9.20 -16.01
N LYS A 241 5.20 -9.25 -17.26
CA LYS A 241 6.04 -9.36 -18.45
C LYS A 241 7.05 -8.23 -18.52
N TYR A 242 6.61 -6.99 -18.33
CA TYR A 242 7.50 -5.83 -18.33
C TYR A 242 8.52 -5.86 -17.20
N SER A 243 8.10 -6.18 -15.98
CA SER A 243 9.00 -6.36 -14.84
C SER A 243 10.06 -7.44 -15.09
N GLN A 244 9.67 -8.57 -15.69
CA GLN A 244 10.60 -9.64 -16.06
C GLN A 244 11.57 -9.21 -17.17
N GLU A 245 11.10 -8.52 -18.20
CA GLU A 245 11.95 -8.02 -19.30
C GLU A 245 13.06 -7.11 -18.78
N ILE A 246 12.74 -6.15 -17.92
CA ILE A 246 13.71 -5.23 -17.35
C ILE A 246 14.72 -5.99 -16.49
N ARG A 247 14.28 -6.87 -15.60
CA ARG A 247 15.17 -7.64 -14.72
C ARG A 247 16.06 -8.60 -15.50
N LYS A 248 15.57 -9.20 -16.59
CA LYS A 248 16.38 -10.05 -17.49
C LYS A 248 17.53 -9.27 -18.13
N LYS A 249 17.33 -7.98 -18.48
CA LYS A 249 18.41 -7.12 -19.00
C LYS A 249 19.54 -6.95 -17.98
N LEU A 250 19.24 -7.02 -16.69
CA LEU A 250 20.23 -6.99 -15.59
C LEU A 250 20.86 -8.36 -15.28
N GLY A 251 20.51 -9.41 -16.03
CA GLY A 251 21.05 -10.76 -15.85
C GLY A 251 20.31 -11.61 -14.81
N TYR A 252 19.10 -11.23 -14.39
CA TYR A 252 18.31 -12.09 -13.50
C TYR A 252 17.81 -13.32 -14.23
N GLN A 253 17.89 -14.46 -13.56
CA GLN A 253 17.46 -15.76 -14.02
C GLN A 253 16.19 -16.19 -13.29
N ASN A 254 15.19 -16.69 -14.04
CA ASN A 254 13.98 -17.24 -13.45
C ASN A 254 14.29 -18.51 -12.65
N VAL A 255 13.73 -18.58 -11.47
CA VAL A 255 13.67 -19.78 -10.64
C VAL A 255 12.22 -20.07 -10.28
N TRP A 256 11.94 -21.22 -9.69
CA TRP A 256 10.61 -21.58 -9.22
C TRP A 256 10.70 -22.26 -7.84
N THR A 257 9.81 -21.88 -6.94
CA THR A 257 9.78 -22.41 -5.58
C THR A 257 8.38 -22.80 -5.15
N PRO A 258 8.20 -23.84 -4.31
CA PRO A 258 6.89 -24.27 -3.83
C PRO A 258 6.28 -23.25 -2.87
N HIS A 259 4.94 -23.25 -2.78
CA HIS A 259 4.20 -22.37 -1.87
C HIS A 259 4.17 -22.89 -0.42
N VAL A 260 4.42 -24.17 -0.21
CA VAL A 260 4.44 -24.83 1.09
C VAL A 260 5.88 -25.20 1.45
N ALA A 261 6.28 -24.91 2.66
CA ALA A 261 7.59 -25.25 3.19
C ALA A 261 7.50 -25.72 4.64
N LYS A 262 8.56 -26.33 5.16
CA LYS A 262 8.68 -26.63 6.58
C LYS A 262 8.88 -25.34 7.37
N GLN A 263 8.26 -25.26 8.53
CA GLN A 263 8.44 -24.16 9.50
C GLN A 263 9.90 -23.90 9.81
N GLU A 264 10.71 -24.96 9.93
CA GLU A 264 12.15 -24.91 10.21
C GLU A 264 12.92 -23.98 9.26
N LEU A 265 12.53 -23.89 7.98
CA LEU A 265 13.13 -22.97 7.02
C LEU A 265 13.05 -21.51 7.50
N TYR A 266 11.94 -21.14 8.14
CA TYR A 266 11.68 -19.80 8.63
C TYR A 266 12.22 -19.57 10.05
N GLU A 267 12.44 -20.62 10.81
CA GLU A 267 13.18 -20.56 12.08
C GLU A 267 14.66 -20.25 11.82
N VAL A 268 15.28 -20.94 10.85
CA VAL A 268 16.66 -20.67 10.43
C VAL A 268 16.82 -19.23 9.97
N SER A 269 15.91 -18.70 9.15
CA SER A 269 15.97 -17.32 8.66
C SER A 269 15.67 -16.26 9.73
N GLY A 270 15.08 -16.65 10.86
CA GLY A 270 14.66 -15.74 11.93
C GLY A 270 13.28 -15.10 11.74
N HIS A 271 12.61 -15.39 10.62
CA HIS A 271 11.28 -14.82 10.35
C HIS A 271 10.21 -15.39 11.28
N TRP A 272 10.33 -16.67 11.68
CA TRP A 272 9.33 -17.32 12.53
C TRP A 272 9.05 -16.53 13.81
N ALA A 273 10.08 -16.07 14.49
CA ALA A 273 9.95 -15.29 15.71
C ALA A 273 9.45 -13.84 15.50
N LYS A 274 9.60 -13.30 14.27
CA LYS A 274 9.31 -11.89 13.97
C LYS A 274 7.91 -11.66 13.40
N PHE A 275 7.30 -12.67 12.75
CA PHE A 275 5.97 -12.54 12.14
C PHE A 275 4.80 -12.84 13.10
N GLY A 276 5.09 -13.26 14.34
CA GLY A 276 4.07 -13.48 15.37
C GLY A 276 2.94 -14.41 14.91
N ASP A 277 1.71 -13.90 14.89
CA ASP A 277 0.50 -14.64 14.55
C ASP A 277 0.12 -14.60 13.05
N GLU A 278 0.93 -14.01 12.18
CA GLU A 278 0.61 -13.84 10.75
C GLU A 278 0.90 -15.08 9.87
N TRP A 279 1.11 -16.24 10.50
CA TRP A 279 1.41 -17.50 9.81
C TRP A 279 0.16 -18.27 9.40
N LEU A 280 0.07 -18.65 8.13
CA LEU A 280 -0.90 -19.64 7.67
C LEU A 280 -0.29 -21.04 7.72
N THR A 281 -0.71 -21.85 8.68
CA THR A 281 -0.23 -23.22 8.89
C THR A 281 -0.98 -24.22 8.01
N VAL A 282 -0.29 -25.29 7.60
CA VAL A 282 -0.83 -26.35 6.75
C VAL A 282 -0.77 -27.68 7.51
N SER A 283 -1.90 -28.36 7.66
CA SER A 283 -1.98 -29.69 8.27
C SER A 283 -1.97 -30.76 7.19
N SER A 284 -1.13 -31.78 7.35
CA SER A 284 -1.14 -32.99 6.51
C SER A 284 -1.62 -34.19 7.30
N LYS A 285 -2.34 -35.10 6.63
CA LYS A 285 -2.72 -36.39 7.22
C LYS A 285 -1.61 -37.44 7.11
N GLU A 286 -0.68 -37.24 6.19
CA GLU A 286 0.35 -38.21 5.81
C GLU A 286 1.71 -37.93 6.46
N THR A 287 2.02 -36.69 6.75
CA THR A 287 3.27 -36.28 7.39
C THR A 287 3.02 -35.61 8.74
N LYS A 288 3.99 -35.73 9.65
CA LYS A 288 4.01 -35.03 10.94
C LYS A 288 4.80 -33.71 10.85
N ASP A 289 5.26 -33.33 9.66
CA ASP A 289 6.00 -32.08 9.47
C ASP A 289 5.10 -30.88 9.80
N ASN A 290 5.64 -29.91 10.48
CA ASN A 290 5.01 -28.60 10.63
C ASN A 290 5.21 -27.82 9.32
N LEU A 291 4.13 -27.67 8.56
CA LEU A 291 4.14 -27.02 7.27
C LEU A 291 3.45 -25.66 7.36
N VAL A 292 3.92 -24.71 6.56
CA VAL A 292 3.36 -23.37 6.45
C VAL A 292 3.25 -22.95 4.98
N LEU A 293 2.29 -22.08 4.67
CA LEU A 293 2.31 -21.32 3.43
C LEU A 293 3.39 -20.23 3.55
N LYS A 294 4.20 -20.07 2.52
CA LYS A 294 5.30 -19.11 2.55
C LYS A 294 4.80 -17.66 2.67
N PRO A 295 5.24 -16.87 3.67
CA PRO A 295 4.92 -15.45 3.76
C PRO A 295 5.92 -14.55 3.01
N MET A 296 7.03 -15.15 2.55
CA MET A 296 8.10 -14.55 1.76
C MET A 296 8.94 -15.64 1.09
N ASN A 297 9.68 -15.26 0.07
CA ASN A 297 10.38 -16.18 -0.81
C ASN A 297 11.90 -16.26 -0.58
N CYS A 298 12.51 -15.27 0.10
CA CYS A 298 13.96 -15.19 0.28
C CYS A 298 14.64 -16.46 0.83
N PRO A 299 14.09 -17.22 1.81
CA PRO A 299 14.74 -18.44 2.28
C PRO A 299 14.85 -19.51 1.20
N HIS A 300 13.88 -19.59 0.28
CA HIS A 300 13.91 -20.56 -0.82
C HIS A 300 15.04 -20.25 -1.82
N HIS A 301 15.22 -18.98 -2.21
CA HIS A 301 16.31 -18.58 -3.10
C HIS A 301 17.69 -18.84 -2.48
N GLN A 302 17.80 -18.72 -1.15
CA GLN A 302 19.02 -19.07 -0.43
C GLN A 302 19.31 -20.58 -0.50
N GLN A 303 18.27 -21.43 -0.45
CA GLN A 303 18.45 -22.89 -0.65
C GLN A 303 18.88 -23.21 -2.09
N ILE A 304 18.38 -22.48 -3.10
CA ILE A 304 18.86 -22.64 -4.48
C ILE A 304 20.34 -22.23 -4.58
N TYR A 305 20.74 -21.13 -3.95
CA TYR A 305 22.16 -20.72 -3.91
C TYR A 305 23.02 -21.80 -3.26
N ALA A 306 22.62 -22.30 -2.10
CA ALA A 306 23.35 -23.31 -1.31
C ALA A 306 23.46 -24.68 -1.99
N SER A 307 22.65 -24.96 -3.01
CA SER A 307 22.59 -26.27 -3.68
C SER A 307 23.88 -26.64 -4.42
N LYS A 308 24.82 -25.71 -4.63
CA LYS A 308 26.08 -25.89 -5.35
C LYS A 308 27.21 -25.08 -4.71
N PRO A 309 28.48 -25.56 -4.75
CA PRO A 309 29.64 -24.72 -4.44
C PRO A 309 29.67 -23.46 -5.32
N ARG A 310 30.10 -22.33 -4.76
CA ARG A 310 30.18 -21.03 -5.46
C ARG A 310 31.60 -20.47 -5.38
N SER A 311 31.97 -19.73 -6.42
CA SER A 311 33.22 -18.97 -6.49
C SER A 311 32.93 -17.50 -6.70
N TYR A 312 33.84 -16.60 -6.34
CA TYR A 312 33.75 -15.17 -6.62
C TYR A 312 33.50 -14.88 -8.11
N ARG A 313 33.93 -15.77 -9.02
CA ARG A 313 33.71 -15.66 -10.47
C ARG A 313 32.26 -15.87 -10.89
N ASP A 314 31.49 -16.56 -10.05
CA ASP A 314 30.05 -16.78 -10.29
C ASP A 314 29.21 -15.57 -9.86
N LEU A 315 29.78 -14.70 -8.99
CA LEU A 315 29.08 -13.56 -8.41
C LEU A 315 29.18 -12.31 -9.32
N PRO A 316 28.13 -11.51 -9.43
CA PRO A 316 26.87 -11.63 -8.70
C PRO A 316 25.91 -12.64 -9.34
N ILE A 317 25.32 -13.53 -8.51
CA ILE A 317 24.25 -14.45 -8.89
C ILE A 317 22.91 -13.74 -8.66
N ARG A 318 22.02 -13.76 -9.65
CA ARG A 318 20.74 -13.06 -9.63
C ARG A 318 19.58 -14.00 -9.93
N TYR A 319 18.69 -14.19 -8.95
CA TYR A 319 17.45 -14.98 -9.11
C TYR A 319 16.24 -14.08 -9.07
N MET A 320 15.22 -14.39 -9.89
CA MET A 320 13.92 -13.74 -9.86
C MET A 320 12.78 -14.75 -9.97
N GLU A 321 11.68 -14.45 -9.33
CA GLU A 321 10.45 -15.22 -9.41
C GLU A 321 9.25 -14.30 -9.25
N THR A 322 8.21 -14.51 -10.04
CA THR A 322 6.90 -13.95 -9.74
C THR A 322 6.10 -15.00 -9.00
N THR A 323 5.89 -14.81 -7.71
CA THR A 323 5.36 -15.84 -6.84
C THR A 323 4.36 -15.29 -5.84
N THR A 324 3.49 -16.15 -5.32
CA THR A 324 2.48 -15.76 -4.33
C THR A 324 2.96 -16.10 -2.94
N ASP A 325 2.91 -15.11 -2.07
CA ASP A 325 3.15 -15.19 -0.64
C ASP A 325 1.82 -15.05 0.12
N TYR A 326 1.76 -15.58 1.33
CA TYR A 326 0.54 -15.66 2.12
C TYR A 326 0.76 -15.14 3.53
N ARG A 327 -0.11 -14.23 3.98
CA ARG A 327 -0.06 -13.66 5.33
C ARG A 327 -1.44 -13.66 5.95
N ASP A 328 -1.57 -14.10 7.20
CA ASP A 328 -2.85 -14.09 7.91
C ASP A 328 -3.15 -12.69 8.47
N GLU A 329 -3.34 -11.77 7.55
CA GLU A 329 -3.70 -10.39 7.86
C GLU A 329 -5.02 -10.32 8.61
N LYS A 330 -5.10 -9.47 9.63
CA LYS A 330 -6.32 -9.25 10.41
C LYS A 330 -7.45 -8.72 9.52
N ALA A 331 -8.66 -9.21 9.72
CA ALA A 331 -9.81 -8.85 8.88
C ALA A 331 -10.08 -7.33 8.80
N GLY A 332 -9.82 -6.59 9.88
CA GLY A 332 -10.02 -5.14 9.95
C GLY A 332 -8.98 -4.32 9.17
N GLU A 333 -7.89 -4.94 8.74
CA GLU A 333 -6.80 -4.28 8.02
C GLU A 333 -6.86 -4.48 6.50
N LEU A 334 -7.72 -5.37 6.03
CA LEU A 334 -7.86 -5.68 4.61
C LEU A 334 -8.49 -4.50 3.84
N ILE A 335 -7.85 -4.07 2.75
CA ILE A 335 -8.28 -2.92 1.94
C ILE A 335 -8.17 -3.25 0.45
N GLY A 336 -9.23 -3.82 -0.13
CA GLY A 336 -9.27 -4.14 -1.56
C GLY A 336 -8.02 -4.90 -2.04
N LEU A 337 -7.29 -4.33 -3.01
CA LEU A 337 -5.99 -4.86 -3.46
C LEU A 337 -4.80 -4.29 -2.66
N ALA A 338 -4.97 -3.20 -1.92
CA ALA A 338 -3.86 -2.53 -1.23
C ALA A 338 -3.32 -3.36 -0.04
N ARG A 339 -4.18 -4.14 0.62
CA ARG A 339 -3.79 -5.09 1.68
C ARG A 339 -4.59 -6.37 1.57
N VAL A 340 -3.92 -7.46 1.28
CA VAL A 340 -4.49 -8.78 0.95
C VAL A 340 -3.80 -9.88 1.74
N ARG A 341 -4.45 -11.06 1.85
CA ARG A 341 -3.86 -12.25 2.47
C ARG A 341 -3.04 -13.10 1.51
N SER A 342 -3.34 -13.01 0.21
CA SER A 342 -2.59 -13.64 -0.86
C SER A 342 -2.05 -12.55 -1.75
N LEU A 343 -0.74 -12.33 -1.71
CA LEU A 343 -0.05 -11.29 -2.45
C LEU A 343 0.95 -11.91 -3.43
N THR A 344 0.99 -11.37 -4.65
CA THR A 344 1.94 -11.82 -5.67
C THR A 344 3.09 -10.84 -5.74
N GLN A 345 4.31 -11.30 -5.43
CA GLN A 345 5.52 -10.49 -5.53
C GLN A 345 6.29 -10.75 -6.81
N ASP A 346 6.82 -9.70 -7.40
CA ASP A 346 7.86 -9.78 -8.42
C ASP A 346 9.24 -9.83 -7.75
N ASP A 347 9.47 -10.88 -6.98
CA ASP A 347 10.58 -11.03 -6.06
C ASP A 347 11.91 -11.33 -6.78
N SER A 348 12.99 -10.80 -6.24
CA SER A 348 14.35 -10.98 -6.77
C SER A 348 15.39 -10.95 -5.68
N HIS A 349 16.45 -11.75 -5.85
CA HIS A 349 17.57 -11.80 -4.92
C HIS A 349 18.90 -11.81 -5.69
N THR A 350 19.81 -10.93 -5.29
CA THR A 350 21.17 -10.88 -5.80
C THR A 350 22.10 -11.31 -4.69
N PHE A 351 22.97 -12.28 -4.98
CA PHE A 351 24.08 -12.68 -4.10
C PHE A 351 25.36 -12.12 -4.69
N CYS A 352 26.07 -11.27 -3.95
CA CYS A 352 27.23 -10.55 -4.46
C CYS A 352 28.35 -10.45 -3.43
N THR A 353 29.54 -10.03 -3.88
CA THR A 353 30.62 -9.66 -2.96
C THR A 353 30.35 -8.25 -2.40
N PRO A 354 30.97 -7.87 -1.25
CA PRO A 354 30.87 -6.51 -0.72
C PRO A 354 31.28 -5.41 -1.71
N GLN A 355 32.19 -5.69 -2.64
CA GLN A 355 32.69 -4.75 -3.65
C GLN A 355 31.68 -4.50 -4.77
N GLN A 356 30.74 -5.44 -4.99
CA GLN A 356 29.73 -5.36 -6.04
C GLN A 356 28.44 -4.66 -5.60
N ILE A 357 28.29 -4.31 -4.31
CA ILE A 357 27.06 -3.72 -3.75
C ILE A 357 26.66 -2.44 -4.48
N ASP A 358 27.60 -1.51 -4.63
CA ASP A 358 27.34 -0.18 -5.21
C ASP A 358 26.80 -0.30 -6.65
N GLU A 359 27.43 -1.14 -7.48
CA GLU A 359 26.98 -1.40 -8.85
C GLU A 359 25.59 -2.06 -8.87
N CYS A 360 25.39 -3.08 -8.05
CA CYS A 360 24.12 -3.80 -7.99
C CYS A 360 22.97 -2.87 -7.58
N ILE A 361 23.13 -2.09 -6.53
CA ILE A 361 22.07 -1.17 -6.05
C ILE A 361 21.84 -0.03 -7.05
N ASN A 362 22.88 0.56 -7.64
CA ASN A 362 22.70 1.61 -8.66
C ASN A 362 21.88 1.12 -9.86
N ASN A 363 22.15 -0.11 -10.33
CA ASN A 363 21.40 -0.73 -11.41
C ASN A 363 19.91 -0.91 -11.03
N LEU A 364 19.62 -1.31 -9.78
CA LEU A 364 18.25 -1.45 -9.30
C LEU A 364 17.52 -0.10 -9.20
N VAL A 365 18.18 0.94 -8.67
CA VAL A 365 17.61 2.29 -8.58
C VAL A 365 17.30 2.83 -9.98
N SER A 366 18.19 2.64 -10.95
CA SER A 366 17.96 3.04 -12.35
C SER A 366 16.78 2.29 -12.97
N THR A 367 16.67 1.00 -12.67
CA THR A 367 15.55 0.15 -13.13
C THR A 367 14.21 0.58 -12.56
N VAL A 368 14.17 0.94 -11.29
CA VAL A 368 12.97 1.51 -10.66
C VAL A 368 12.56 2.79 -11.38
N LYS A 369 13.51 3.69 -11.62
CA LYS A 369 13.24 4.94 -12.33
C LYS A 369 12.66 4.70 -13.73
N GLU A 370 13.30 3.85 -14.55
CA GLU A 370 12.82 3.47 -15.90
C GLU A 370 11.38 2.93 -15.86
N PHE A 371 11.10 2.00 -14.93
CA PHE A 371 9.80 1.34 -14.83
C PHE A 371 8.68 2.33 -14.49
N TYR A 372 8.87 3.14 -13.45
CA TYR A 372 7.85 4.07 -12.97
C TYR A 372 7.67 5.28 -13.90
N GLU A 373 8.74 5.72 -14.54
CA GLU A 373 8.66 6.74 -15.60
C GLU A 373 7.81 6.24 -16.79
N THR A 374 7.97 4.99 -17.22
CA THR A 374 7.15 4.38 -18.29
C THR A 374 5.67 4.37 -17.94
N LEU A 375 5.35 4.19 -16.65
CA LEU A 375 3.96 4.19 -16.15
C LEU A 375 3.42 5.60 -15.83
N GLY A 376 4.25 6.64 -15.93
CA GLY A 376 3.87 8.00 -15.60
C GLY A 376 3.67 8.25 -14.09
N MET A 377 4.29 7.44 -13.24
CA MET A 377 4.22 7.55 -11.79
C MET A 377 5.45 8.26 -11.21
N SER A 378 5.21 9.24 -10.33
CA SER A 378 6.26 9.89 -9.56
C SER A 378 6.55 9.12 -8.28
N LEU A 379 7.83 9.04 -7.90
CA LEU A 379 8.28 8.37 -6.69
C LEU A 379 9.15 9.30 -5.83
N LYS A 380 9.09 9.07 -4.52
CA LYS A 380 10.07 9.54 -3.53
C LYS A 380 10.78 8.35 -2.92
N ALA A 381 12.01 8.53 -2.46
CA ALA A 381 12.73 7.48 -1.76
C ALA A 381 12.66 7.71 -0.24
N ARG A 382 12.25 6.71 0.52
CA ARG A 382 12.42 6.66 1.96
C ARG A 382 13.66 5.79 2.25
N LEU A 383 14.67 6.38 2.86
CA LEU A 383 15.81 5.65 3.39
C LEU A 383 15.43 5.08 4.75
N SER A 384 15.03 3.82 4.76
CA SER A 384 14.56 3.13 5.96
C SER A 384 15.75 2.58 6.73
N PHE A 385 16.12 3.31 7.79
CA PHE A 385 17.28 3.07 8.63
C PHE A 385 16.87 2.51 9.99
N ARG A 386 17.83 1.89 10.67
CA ARG A 386 17.63 1.43 12.05
C ARG A 386 17.55 2.60 13.02
N ASP A 387 16.81 2.39 14.09
CA ASP A 387 16.90 3.16 15.33
C ASP A 387 17.83 2.45 16.33
N ASP A 388 17.85 2.89 17.59
CA ASP A 388 18.67 2.30 18.64
C ASP A 388 18.02 1.09 19.33
N SER A 389 16.87 0.60 18.86
CA SER A 389 16.18 -0.55 19.46
C SER A 389 16.92 -1.88 19.17
N ASP A 390 16.69 -2.88 20.03
CA ASP A 390 17.31 -4.22 19.96
C ASP A 390 16.66 -5.17 18.94
N LYS A 391 15.73 -4.65 18.12
CA LYS A 391 15.02 -5.48 17.13
C LYS A 391 15.88 -5.90 15.93
N TYR A 392 17.04 -5.25 15.72
CA TYR A 392 17.91 -5.44 14.57
C TYR A 392 19.00 -6.46 14.85
N LEU A 393 19.28 -7.31 13.86
CA LEU A 393 20.33 -8.32 13.92
C LEU A 393 21.61 -7.82 13.24
N GLY A 394 22.76 -8.41 13.62
CA GLY A 394 24.07 -8.09 13.04
C GLY A 394 24.81 -6.96 13.75
N ASP A 395 26.06 -6.73 13.32
CA ASP A 395 26.98 -5.76 13.91
C ASP A 395 26.64 -4.32 13.52
N ARG A 396 26.77 -3.39 14.46
CA ARG A 396 26.50 -1.96 14.25
C ARG A 396 27.36 -1.34 13.16
N GLU A 397 28.64 -1.70 13.06
CA GLU A 397 29.51 -1.16 12.02
C GLU A 397 29.04 -1.55 10.61
N LEU A 398 28.54 -2.77 10.43
CA LEU A 398 27.94 -3.21 9.17
C LEU A 398 26.71 -2.40 8.81
N TRP A 399 25.87 -2.10 9.81
CA TRP A 399 24.69 -1.25 9.61
C TRP A 399 25.06 0.17 9.18
N ASP A 400 26.00 0.82 9.87
CA ASP A 400 26.42 2.17 9.57
C ASP A 400 27.02 2.28 8.16
N ARG A 401 27.83 1.27 7.78
CA ARG A 401 28.38 1.16 6.42
C ARG A 401 27.27 0.96 5.38
N ALA A 402 26.33 0.05 5.62
CA ALA A 402 25.22 -0.24 4.71
C ALA A 402 24.32 0.98 4.50
N GLN A 403 23.95 1.66 5.58
CA GLN A 403 23.13 2.88 5.53
C GLN A 403 23.84 4.00 4.75
N SER A 404 25.15 4.15 4.95
CA SER A 404 25.97 5.13 4.23
C SER A 404 26.01 4.83 2.72
N ILE A 405 26.16 3.56 2.32
CA ILE A 405 26.13 3.15 0.92
C ILE A 405 24.78 3.53 0.29
N LEU A 406 23.66 3.13 0.90
CA LEU A 406 22.33 3.41 0.36
C LEU A 406 22.06 4.92 0.24
N LYS A 407 22.46 5.70 1.25
CA LYS A 407 22.33 7.16 1.24
C LYS A 407 23.09 7.80 0.08
N ASN A 408 24.37 7.44 -0.09
CA ASN A 408 25.21 7.95 -1.16
C ASN A 408 24.64 7.64 -2.56
N ILE A 409 24.04 6.46 -2.74
CA ILE A 409 23.45 6.05 -4.01
C ILE A 409 22.21 6.91 -4.32
N VAL A 410 21.31 7.07 -3.33
CA VAL A 410 20.09 7.86 -3.53
C VAL A 410 20.42 9.34 -3.77
N GLU A 411 21.38 9.92 -3.04
CA GLU A 411 21.85 11.31 -3.28
C GLU A 411 22.35 11.51 -4.71
N LYS A 412 23.12 10.55 -5.24
CA LYS A 412 23.63 10.61 -6.62
C LYS A 412 22.55 10.41 -7.69
N SER A 413 21.47 9.68 -7.37
CA SER A 413 20.39 9.39 -8.31
C SER A 413 19.50 10.60 -8.65
N GLY A 414 19.55 11.66 -7.81
CA GLY A 414 18.72 12.85 -7.94
C GLY A 414 17.25 12.65 -7.57
N ILE A 415 16.89 11.51 -6.99
CA ILE A 415 15.54 11.23 -6.50
C ILE A 415 15.32 11.98 -5.17
N GLU A 416 14.17 12.64 -5.03
CA GLU A 416 13.78 13.26 -3.76
C GLU A 416 13.68 12.19 -2.67
N TYR A 417 14.33 12.40 -1.51
CA TYR A 417 14.35 11.42 -0.44
C TYR A 417 14.19 12.02 0.95
N TYR A 418 13.81 11.17 1.89
CA TYR A 418 13.81 11.44 3.33
C TYR A 418 14.26 10.20 4.10
N ILE A 419 14.66 10.39 5.38
CA ILE A 419 15.10 9.30 6.25
C ILE A 419 13.91 8.90 7.13
N GLY A 420 13.62 7.59 7.15
CA GLY A 420 12.69 6.93 8.06
C GLY A 420 13.48 6.12 9.12
N GLU A 421 13.68 6.71 10.30
CA GLU A 421 14.29 6.00 11.43
C GLU A 421 13.34 4.94 11.97
N GLY A 422 13.84 3.77 12.32
CA GLY A 422 13.04 2.67 12.84
C GLY A 422 12.35 1.82 11.77
N GLU A 423 12.41 2.21 10.49
CA GLU A 423 11.70 1.58 9.37
C GLU A 423 12.50 0.48 8.64
N ALA A 424 13.75 0.22 9.06
CA ALA A 424 14.58 -0.82 8.47
C ALA A 424 14.01 -2.22 8.74
N ALA A 425 14.34 -3.18 7.84
CA ALA A 425 14.13 -4.59 8.13
C ALA A 425 15.04 -5.03 9.27
N PHE A 426 14.69 -6.09 10.00
CA PHE A 426 15.49 -6.57 11.13
C PHE A 426 16.89 -7.08 10.72
N TYR A 427 17.09 -7.35 9.43
CA TYR A 427 18.32 -7.88 8.85
C TYR A 427 19.11 -6.86 8.04
N GLY A 428 18.60 -5.67 7.78
CA GLY A 428 19.34 -4.67 7.03
C GLY A 428 18.53 -3.43 6.63
N PRO A 429 19.23 -2.34 6.21
CA PRO A 429 18.60 -1.13 5.73
C PRO A 429 18.06 -1.30 4.31
N LYS A 430 17.12 -0.42 3.93
CA LYS A 430 16.45 -0.48 2.64
C LYS A 430 16.16 0.91 2.06
N ILE A 431 15.99 0.96 0.74
CA ILE A 431 15.43 2.09 0.03
C ILE A 431 13.99 1.73 -0.33
N ASP A 432 13.01 2.36 0.31
CA ASP A 432 11.61 2.20 -0.04
C ASP A 432 11.21 3.30 -1.02
N PHE A 433 10.80 2.92 -2.22
CA PHE A 433 10.23 3.86 -3.18
C PHE A 433 8.75 4.01 -2.92
N MET A 434 8.36 5.23 -2.55
CA MET A 434 7.02 5.58 -2.14
C MET A 434 6.27 6.20 -3.31
N GLY A 435 5.19 5.55 -3.74
CA GLY A 435 4.18 6.12 -4.62
C GLY A 435 3.04 6.72 -3.81
N THR A 436 2.19 7.50 -4.44
CA THR A 436 1.01 8.08 -3.80
C THR A 436 -0.28 7.52 -4.40
N ASP A 437 -1.27 7.28 -3.55
CA ASP A 437 -2.63 6.99 -3.99
C ASP A 437 -3.41 8.26 -4.35
N ALA A 438 -4.68 8.10 -4.75
CA ALA A 438 -5.54 9.24 -5.11
C ALA A 438 -5.80 10.24 -3.96
N LEU A 439 -5.55 9.86 -2.72
CA LEU A 439 -5.65 10.71 -1.53
C LEU A 439 -4.32 11.35 -1.13
N GLY A 440 -3.24 11.08 -1.90
CA GLY A 440 -1.88 11.52 -1.57
C GLY A 440 -1.22 10.71 -0.44
N ARG A 441 -1.81 9.56 -0.02
CA ARG A 441 -1.17 8.69 0.98
C ARG A 441 -0.02 7.94 0.34
N GLU A 442 1.08 7.88 1.05
CA GLU A 442 2.25 7.13 0.58
C GLU A 442 2.02 5.63 0.68
N LEU A 443 2.38 4.93 -0.38
CA LEU A 443 2.36 3.47 -0.48
C LEU A 443 3.75 2.99 -0.87
N GLN A 444 4.32 2.10 -0.06
CA GLN A 444 5.58 1.45 -0.38
C GLN A 444 5.38 0.51 -1.58
N LEU A 445 6.15 0.72 -2.63
CA LEU A 445 6.11 -0.03 -3.88
C LEU A 445 7.43 -0.78 -4.09
N ALA A 446 8.40 -0.21 -4.84
CA ALA A 446 9.69 -0.86 -5.05
C ALA A 446 10.59 -0.79 -3.81
N THR A 447 11.40 -1.83 -3.59
CA THR A 447 12.29 -1.85 -2.42
C THR A 447 13.55 -2.67 -2.68
N PRO A 448 14.73 -2.08 -2.91
CA PRO A 448 16.02 -2.73 -2.72
C PRO A 448 16.41 -2.74 -1.23
N GLN A 449 16.82 -3.90 -0.70
CA GLN A 449 17.20 -4.09 0.71
C GLN A 449 18.53 -4.81 0.79
N LEU A 450 19.46 -4.31 1.61
CA LEU A 450 20.72 -4.97 1.90
C LEU A 450 20.54 -5.95 3.06
N ASP A 451 21.14 -7.13 2.95
CA ASP A 451 21.09 -8.17 3.96
C ASP A 451 22.48 -8.82 4.14
N PHE A 452 23.05 -8.60 5.30
CA PHE A 452 24.30 -9.21 5.73
C PHE A 452 24.09 -10.36 6.72
N VAL A 453 22.85 -10.58 7.16
CA VAL A 453 22.51 -11.46 8.29
C VAL A 453 22.03 -12.82 7.83
N GLN A 454 21.05 -12.86 6.92
CA GLN A 454 20.47 -14.14 6.50
C GLN A 454 21.44 -15.07 5.77
N PRO A 455 22.35 -14.58 4.87
CA PRO A 455 23.33 -15.45 4.25
C PRO A 455 24.24 -16.18 5.26
N GLU A 456 24.62 -15.52 6.35
CA GLU A 456 25.39 -16.14 7.44
C GLU A 456 24.56 -17.19 8.20
N ARG A 457 23.30 -16.89 8.52
CA ARG A 457 22.38 -17.82 9.21
C ARG A 457 22.14 -19.10 8.41
N PHE A 458 22.09 -19.01 7.08
CA PHE A 458 21.99 -20.17 6.19
C PHE A 458 23.35 -20.82 5.87
N GLY A 459 24.46 -20.29 6.39
CA GLY A 459 25.79 -20.79 6.14
C GLY A 459 26.23 -20.69 4.67
N LEU A 460 25.70 -19.68 3.94
CA LEU A 460 26.03 -19.48 2.53
C LEU A 460 27.48 -19.05 2.37
N LYS A 461 28.19 -19.64 1.40
CA LYS A 461 29.59 -19.40 1.17
C LYS A 461 29.93 -19.29 -0.32
N TYR A 462 31.01 -18.59 -0.61
CA TYR A 462 31.71 -18.62 -1.89
C TYR A 462 33.22 -18.66 -1.64
N THR A 463 33.98 -19.27 -2.54
CA THR A 463 35.46 -19.24 -2.50
C THR A 463 35.93 -17.95 -3.17
N ASP A 464 36.63 -17.10 -2.43
CA ASP A 464 37.15 -15.83 -2.93
C ASP A 464 38.50 -16.01 -3.68
N GLU A 465 39.07 -14.93 -4.23
CA GLU A 465 40.33 -14.93 -4.99
C GLU A 465 41.51 -15.48 -4.18
N ASP A 466 41.50 -15.24 -2.87
CA ASP A 466 42.53 -15.71 -1.93
C ASP A 466 42.38 -17.20 -1.54
N GLY A 467 41.36 -17.88 -2.10
CA GLY A 467 41.06 -19.28 -1.78
C GLY A 467 40.30 -19.47 -0.47
N GLN A 468 39.97 -18.39 0.25
CA GLN A 468 39.24 -18.48 1.51
C GLN A 468 37.71 -18.49 1.23
N GLU A 469 36.97 -19.17 2.11
CA GLU A 469 35.52 -19.13 2.10
C GLU A 469 35.03 -17.84 2.75
N LYS A 470 34.17 -17.12 2.05
CA LYS A 470 33.52 -15.87 2.52
C LYS A 470 31.99 -15.97 2.37
N THR A 471 31.26 -15.27 3.22
CA THR A 471 29.80 -15.14 3.14
C THR A 471 29.41 -14.07 2.11
N PRO A 472 28.52 -14.35 1.15
CA PRO A 472 28.04 -13.33 0.22
C PRO A 472 27.12 -12.33 0.92
N VAL A 473 27.03 -11.12 0.36
CA VAL A 473 25.98 -10.16 0.68
C VAL A 473 24.76 -10.49 -0.16
N MET A 474 23.57 -10.38 0.42
CA MET A 474 22.31 -10.57 -0.29
C MET A 474 21.61 -9.23 -0.47
N ILE A 475 21.05 -9.00 -1.65
CA ILE A 475 20.21 -7.85 -1.95
C ILE A 475 18.84 -8.39 -2.34
N HIS A 476 17.83 -8.06 -1.54
CA HIS A 476 16.43 -8.33 -1.87
C HIS A 476 15.91 -7.21 -2.74
N PHE A 477 15.10 -7.53 -3.72
CA PHE A 477 14.51 -6.54 -4.60
C PHE A 477 13.16 -6.98 -5.13
N ALA A 478 12.20 -6.08 -5.04
CA ALA A 478 10.93 -6.17 -5.74
C ALA A 478 10.69 -4.83 -6.45
N LEU A 479 10.33 -4.88 -7.73
CA LEU A 479 10.13 -3.69 -8.56
C LEU A 479 8.74 -3.08 -8.36
N MET A 480 7.72 -3.93 -8.23
CA MET A 480 6.34 -3.54 -7.90
C MET A 480 6.02 -3.80 -6.41
N GLY A 481 6.79 -4.64 -5.75
CA GLY A 481 6.45 -5.18 -4.44
C GLY A 481 5.33 -6.23 -4.57
N SER A 482 4.15 -5.97 -4.02
CA SER A 482 2.96 -6.77 -4.33
C SER A 482 2.27 -6.21 -5.57
N ILE A 483 2.04 -7.06 -6.58
CA ILE A 483 1.31 -6.69 -7.80
C ILE A 483 -0.08 -6.16 -7.45
N GLU A 484 -0.75 -6.73 -6.46
CA GLU A 484 -2.06 -6.29 -5.98
C GLU A 484 -1.99 -4.87 -5.44
N ARG A 485 -1.05 -4.57 -4.54
CA ARG A 485 -0.86 -3.23 -3.97
C ARG A 485 -0.45 -2.22 -5.05
N PHE A 486 0.44 -2.62 -5.94
CA PHE A 486 0.84 -1.81 -7.07
C PHE A 486 -0.36 -1.46 -7.95
N LEU A 487 -1.20 -2.45 -8.30
CA LEU A 487 -2.43 -2.24 -9.09
C LEU A 487 -3.41 -1.32 -8.36
N ALA A 488 -3.59 -1.45 -7.03
CA ALA A 488 -4.41 -0.51 -6.28
C ALA A 488 -3.95 0.94 -6.50
N ALA A 489 -2.65 1.22 -6.28
CA ALA A 489 -2.08 2.54 -6.49
C ALA A 489 -2.17 2.99 -7.95
N TYR A 490 -1.87 2.12 -8.90
CA TYR A 490 -1.85 2.46 -10.32
C TYR A 490 -3.24 2.70 -10.91
N ILE A 491 -4.25 1.91 -10.54
CA ILE A 491 -5.65 2.12 -10.95
C ILE A 491 -6.14 3.49 -10.46
N GLU A 492 -5.83 3.86 -9.22
CA GLU A 492 -6.21 5.16 -8.64
C GLU A 492 -5.46 6.32 -9.31
N ASN A 493 -4.14 6.20 -9.46
CA ASN A 493 -3.29 7.23 -10.07
C ASN A 493 -3.67 7.49 -11.54
N SER A 494 -3.85 6.43 -12.33
CA SER A 494 -4.26 6.51 -13.73
C SER A 494 -5.75 6.83 -13.91
N LYS A 495 -6.54 6.83 -12.82
CA LYS A 495 -8.01 6.95 -12.86
C LYS A 495 -8.66 5.87 -13.75
N GLY A 496 -8.06 4.69 -13.81
CA GLY A 496 -8.44 3.58 -14.70
C GLY A 496 -8.14 3.81 -16.18
N ARG A 497 -7.35 4.84 -16.53
CA ARG A 497 -6.95 5.16 -17.91
C ARG A 497 -5.57 4.56 -18.19
N PHE A 498 -5.53 3.31 -18.58
CA PHE A 498 -4.28 2.62 -18.87
C PHE A 498 -3.71 3.06 -20.22
N PRO A 499 -2.37 3.13 -20.38
CA PRO A 499 -1.73 3.33 -21.69
C PRO A 499 -2.05 2.16 -22.63
N VAL A 500 -1.85 2.35 -23.92
CA VAL A 500 -2.27 1.38 -24.94
C VAL A 500 -1.73 -0.03 -24.67
N TRP A 501 -0.44 -0.14 -24.40
CA TRP A 501 0.21 -1.44 -24.16
C TRP A 501 -0.35 -2.22 -22.97
N LEU A 502 -0.88 -1.51 -21.94
CA LEU A 502 -1.40 -2.09 -20.71
C LEU A 502 -2.94 -2.22 -20.72
N ALA A 503 -3.63 -1.54 -21.63
CA ALA A 503 -5.10 -1.56 -21.67
C ALA A 503 -5.63 -2.98 -21.92
N PRO A 504 -6.57 -3.49 -21.09
CA PRO A 504 -7.17 -4.82 -21.28
C PRO A 504 -7.80 -5.01 -22.66
N GLU A 505 -8.33 -3.92 -23.21
CA GLU A 505 -8.85 -3.81 -24.56
C GLU A 505 -8.25 -2.54 -25.17
N GLN A 506 -7.49 -2.70 -26.25
CA GLN A 506 -6.76 -1.60 -26.89
C GLN A 506 -7.61 -0.90 -27.93
N ILE A 507 -8.40 -1.68 -28.64
CA ILE A 507 -9.24 -1.21 -29.74
C ILE A 507 -10.63 -1.79 -29.60
N ARG A 508 -11.65 -0.94 -29.66
CA ARG A 508 -13.05 -1.34 -29.83
C ARG A 508 -13.54 -0.98 -31.21
N VAL A 509 -14.07 -1.96 -31.91
CA VAL A 509 -14.72 -1.79 -33.20
C VAL A 509 -16.22 -1.76 -32.98
N ILE A 510 -16.87 -0.72 -33.45
CA ILE A 510 -18.33 -0.52 -33.36
C ILE A 510 -18.90 -0.65 -34.77
N THR A 511 -19.81 -1.59 -35.01
CA THR A 511 -20.56 -1.67 -36.23
C THR A 511 -21.78 -0.76 -36.20
N VAL A 512 -22.03 -0.06 -37.33
CA VAL A 512 -23.21 0.84 -37.47
C VAL A 512 -24.50 0.02 -37.63
N ASN A 513 -24.38 -1.14 -38.26
CA ASN A 513 -25.45 -2.11 -38.50
C ASN A 513 -24.94 -3.55 -38.24
N GLN A 514 -25.82 -4.52 -38.41
CA GLN A 514 -25.53 -5.96 -38.28
C GLN A 514 -25.52 -6.69 -39.62
N GLU A 515 -25.34 -5.98 -40.74
CA GLU A 515 -25.26 -6.58 -42.06
C GLU A 515 -24.01 -7.46 -42.17
N ASP A 516 -24.13 -8.58 -42.91
CA ASP A 516 -23.09 -9.58 -43.02
C ASP A 516 -21.75 -9.00 -43.51
N ASN A 517 -21.78 -8.07 -44.48
CA ASN A 517 -20.59 -7.40 -44.98
C ASN A 517 -19.88 -6.53 -43.92
N THR A 518 -20.65 -5.84 -43.04
CA THR A 518 -20.10 -5.03 -41.98
C THR A 518 -19.47 -5.90 -40.89
N VAL A 519 -20.16 -6.97 -40.49
CA VAL A 519 -19.67 -7.93 -39.49
C VAL A 519 -18.44 -8.69 -40.03
N GLU A 520 -18.45 -9.13 -41.29
CA GLU A 520 -17.30 -9.79 -41.92
C GLU A 520 -16.06 -8.87 -41.98
N PHE A 521 -16.27 -7.58 -42.31
CA PHE A 521 -15.18 -6.61 -42.36
C PHE A 521 -14.62 -6.33 -40.93
N ALA A 522 -15.46 -6.23 -39.92
CA ALA A 522 -15.05 -6.09 -38.53
C ALA A 522 -14.23 -7.30 -38.04
N ASN A 523 -14.66 -8.53 -38.42
CA ASN A 523 -13.93 -9.76 -38.11
C ASN A 523 -12.55 -9.81 -38.79
N LYS A 524 -12.45 -9.44 -40.07
CA LYS A 524 -11.17 -9.32 -40.77
C LYS A 524 -10.22 -8.33 -40.11
N LEU A 525 -10.75 -7.19 -39.60
CA LEU A 525 -9.96 -6.24 -38.84
C LEU A 525 -9.48 -6.86 -37.53
N LYS A 526 -10.34 -7.57 -36.81
CA LYS A 526 -10.01 -8.28 -35.59
C LYS A 526 -8.91 -9.33 -35.81
N GLU A 527 -9.04 -10.14 -36.82
CA GLU A 527 -8.03 -11.15 -37.18
C GLU A 527 -6.67 -10.51 -37.46
N LYS A 528 -6.62 -9.48 -38.31
CA LYS A 528 -5.37 -8.73 -38.56
C LYS A 528 -4.76 -8.13 -37.32
N ALA A 529 -5.55 -7.54 -36.42
CA ALA A 529 -5.05 -6.99 -35.18
C ALA A 529 -4.48 -8.10 -34.26
N GLN A 530 -5.11 -9.26 -34.23
CA GLN A 530 -4.64 -10.40 -33.45
C GLN A 530 -3.32 -10.98 -33.98
N GLU A 531 -3.05 -10.94 -35.31
CA GLU A 531 -1.75 -11.28 -35.86
C GLU A 531 -0.60 -10.42 -35.28
N HIS A 532 -0.91 -9.21 -34.85
CA HIS A 532 0.00 -8.28 -34.16
C HIS A 532 -0.11 -8.35 -32.63
N ASN A 533 -0.77 -9.37 -32.07
CA ASN A 533 -1.02 -9.54 -30.65
C ASN A 533 -1.78 -8.35 -29.99
N LEU A 534 -2.60 -7.63 -30.75
CA LEU A 534 -3.44 -6.56 -30.22
C LEU A 534 -4.75 -7.12 -29.65
N ARG A 535 -5.17 -6.53 -28.52
CA ARG A 535 -6.43 -6.85 -27.84
C ARG A 535 -7.55 -5.98 -28.37
N ILE A 536 -8.38 -6.59 -29.20
CA ILE A 536 -9.45 -5.91 -29.94
C ILE A 536 -10.77 -6.63 -29.74
N GLU A 537 -11.84 -5.86 -29.51
CA GLU A 537 -13.20 -6.38 -29.39
C GLU A 537 -14.17 -5.69 -30.34
N ILE A 538 -15.20 -6.42 -30.77
CA ILE A 538 -16.23 -5.94 -31.68
C ILE A 538 -17.55 -5.78 -30.92
N ASP A 539 -18.11 -4.59 -30.94
CA ASP A 539 -19.46 -4.31 -30.47
C ASP A 539 -20.43 -4.26 -31.68
N ASN A 540 -21.03 -5.40 -31.96
CA ASN A 540 -22.07 -5.58 -32.99
C ASN A 540 -23.48 -5.69 -32.37
N SER A 541 -23.66 -5.26 -31.11
CA SER A 541 -24.95 -5.28 -30.43
C SER A 541 -26.00 -4.45 -31.19
N ASN A 542 -27.28 -4.73 -30.96
CA ASN A 542 -28.40 -3.96 -31.53
C ASN A 542 -28.70 -2.68 -30.74
N GLU A 543 -27.63 -1.88 -30.51
CA GLU A 543 -27.71 -0.60 -29.80
C GLU A 543 -27.30 0.55 -30.73
N SER A 544 -27.72 1.77 -30.40
CA SER A 544 -27.32 2.94 -31.18
C SER A 544 -25.80 3.16 -31.13
N VAL A 545 -25.20 3.65 -32.21
CA VAL A 545 -23.78 3.98 -32.28
C VAL A 545 -23.34 4.91 -31.13
N GLY A 546 -24.16 5.91 -30.78
CA GLY A 546 -23.87 6.79 -29.66
C GLY A 546 -23.79 6.07 -28.31
N LYS A 547 -24.65 5.06 -28.07
CA LYS A 547 -24.60 4.24 -26.84
C LYS A 547 -23.36 3.35 -26.81
N LYS A 548 -22.98 2.74 -27.94
CA LYS A 548 -21.76 1.95 -28.07
C LYS A 548 -20.49 2.79 -27.84
N ILE A 549 -20.45 4.02 -28.42
CA ILE A 549 -19.34 4.96 -28.17
C ILE A 549 -19.26 5.30 -26.69
N ARG A 550 -20.39 5.63 -26.06
CA ARG A 550 -20.43 5.93 -24.62
C ARG A 550 -19.95 4.73 -23.78
N SER A 551 -20.32 3.52 -24.17
CA SER A 551 -19.81 2.29 -23.51
C SER A 551 -18.27 2.20 -23.60
N SER A 552 -17.69 2.48 -24.77
CA SER A 552 -16.22 2.53 -24.94
C SER A 552 -15.55 3.59 -24.05
N GLU A 553 -16.17 4.78 -23.94
CA GLU A 553 -15.66 5.86 -23.08
C GLU A 553 -15.73 5.49 -21.60
N VAL A 554 -16.81 4.85 -21.16
CA VAL A 554 -16.96 4.36 -19.75
C VAL A 554 -15.90 3.32 -19.43
N MET A 555 -15.66 2.38 -20.36
CA MET A 555 -14.65 1.33 -20.24
C MET A 555 -13.22 1.82 -20.46
N LYS A 556 -13.02 3.13 -20.70
CA LYS A 556 -11.71 3.77 -20.89
C LYS A 556 -10.88 3.16 -22.04
N ILE A 557 -11.55 2.72 -23.11
CA ILE A 557 -10.87 2.11 -24.27
C ILE A 557 -9.98 3.16 -24.95
N PRO A 558 -8.70 2.84 -25.25
CA PRO A 558 -7.78 3.75 -25.93
C PRO A 558 -8.25 4.19 -27.31
N TYR A 559 -8.65 3.24 -28.17
CA TYR A 559 -9.08 3.50 -29.53
C TYR A 559 -10.46 2.92 -29.80
N THR A 560 -11.34 3.73 -30.38
CA THR A 560 -12.68 3.28 -30.81
C THR A 560 -12.83 3.57 -32.30
N VAL A 561 -13.08 2.51 -33.09
CA VAL A 561 -13.31 2.58 -34.54
C VAL A 561 -14.77 2.33 -34.82
N VAL A 562 -15.42 3.23 -35.55
CA VAL A 562 -16.80 3.06 -36.01
C VAL A 562 -16.74 2.60 -37.48
N LEU A 563 -17.37 1.46 -37.75
CA LEU A 563 -17.42 0.87 -39.10
C LEU A 563 -18.82 1.04 -39.69
N GLY A 564 -18.90 1.81 -40.75
CA GLY A 564 -20.06 1.96 -41.62
C GLY A 564 -19.68 1.66 -43.09
N GLU A 565 -20.59 1.97 -43.99
CA GLU A 565 -20.43 1.74 -45.44
C GLU A 565 -19.22 2.50 -45.99
N LYS A 566 -18.95 3.71 -45.52
CA LYS A 566 -17.80 4.54 -45.96
C LYS A 566 -16.47 3.87 -45.66
N GLU A 567 -16.29 3.37 -44.43
CA GLU A 567 -15.06 2.71 -43.99
C GLU A 567 -14.84 1.38 -44.74
N ILE A 568 -15.93 0.64 -45.00
CA ILE A 568 -15.87 -0.63 -45.77
C ILE A 568 -15.44 -0.37 -47.21
N LEU A 569 -16.02 0.64 -47.88
CA LEU A 569 -15.70 0.98 -49.25
C LEU A 569 -14.29 1.57 -49.43
N SER A 570 -13.88 2.40 -48.51
CA SER A 570 -12.55 3.07 -48.59
C SER A 570 -11.42 2.21 -48.08
N GLY A 571 -11.68 1.21 -47.23
CA GLY A 571 -10.65 0.48 -46.49
C GLY A 571 -9.88 1.31 -45.48
N LYS A 572 -10.41 2.49 -45.11
CA LYS A 572 -9.80 3.43 -44.18
C LYS A 572 -10.65 3.61 -42.93
N VAL A 573 -10.02 3.96 -41.82
CA VAL A 573 -10.67 4.20 -40.54
C VAL A 573 -10.21 5.55 -39.95
N SER A 574 -11.12 6.20 -39.22
CA SER A 574 -10.85 7.39 -38.43
C SER A 574 -11.03 7.03 -36.95
N PRO A 575 -9.98 6.59 -36.24
CA PRO A 575 -10.09 6.14 -34.87
C PRO A 575 -10.37 7.31 -33.93
N ARG A 576 -11.35 7.13 -33.05
CA ARG A 576 -11.59 8.04 -31.91
C ARG A 576 -10.55 7.69 -30.84
N ILE A 577 -9.68 8.62 -30.55
CA ILE A 577 -8.60 8.46 -29.55
C ILE A 577 -9.14 8.94 -28.20
N ARG A 578 -8.89 8.19 -27.12
CA ARG A 578 -9.23 8.61 -25.77
C ARG A 578 -8.52 9.94 -25.44
N GLY A 579 -9.26 10.88 -24.83
CA GLY A 579 -8.83 12.28 -24.70
C GLY A 579 -7.48 12.52 -24.04
N ASP A 580 -7.06 11.66 -23.09
CA ASP A 580 -5.75 11.73 -22.42
C ASP A 580 -4.58 11.23 -23.29
N LEU A 581 -4.86 10.43 -24.31
CA LEU A 581 -3.88 9.94 -25.26
C LEU A 581 -3.77 10.83 -26.51
N LYS A 582 -4.77 11.68 -26.73
CA LYS A 582 -4.89 12.48 -27.95
C LYS A 582 -3.80 13.55 -28.04
N ASN A 583 -3.01 13.53 -29.12
CA ASN A 583 -1.92 14.45 -29.41
C ASN A 583 -2.07 15.04 -30.82
N GLY A 584 -3.15 15.78 -31.10
CA GLY A 584 -3.40 16.44 -32.37
C GLY A 584 -4.77 16.14 -33.02
N PRO A 585 -4.98 16.46 -34.32
CA PRO A 585 -6.26 16.26 -35.03
C PRO A 585 -6.56 14.79 -35.27
N GLU A 586 -7.80 14.49 -35.64
CA GLU A 586 -8.20 13.15 -36.09
C GLU A 586 -7.55 12.84 -37.44
N VAL A 587 -7.08 11.61 -37.62
CA VAL A 587 -6.37 11.15 -38.81
C VAL A 587 -7.17 10.02 -39.45
N GLU A 588 -7.29 10.03 -40.78
CA GLU A 588 -7.85 8.92 -41.54
C GLU A 588 -6.71 8.04 -42.09
N LEU A 589 -6.71 6.75 -41.73
CA LEU A 589 -5.63 5.80 -42.06
C LEU A 589 -6.17 4.56 -42.73
N SER A 590 -5.34 3.87 -43.54
CA SER A 590 -5.65 2.52 -43.93
C SER A 590 -5.71 1.61 -42.69
N ILE A 591 -6.52 0.55 -42.71
CA ILE A 591 -6.59 -0.43 -41.64
C ILE A 591 -5.22 -1.01 -41.32
N GLN A 592 -4.42 -1.27 -42.32
CA GLN A 592 -3.10 -1.84 -42.15
C GLN A 592 -2.16 -0.88 -41.41
N ASP A 593 -2.15 0.40 -41.81
CA ASP A 593 -1.32 1.42 -41.16
C ASP A 593 -1.79 1.66 -39.71
N PHE A 594 -3.10 1.70 -39.48
CA PHE A 594 -3.67 1.82 -38.13
C PHE A 594 -3.21 0.68 -37.21
N ILE A 595 -3.35 -0.57 -37.63
CA ILE A 595 -2.95 -1.73 -36.83
C ILE A 595 -1.44 -1.73 -36.59
N ALA A 596 -0.62 -1.48 -37.62
CA ALA A 596 0.83 -1.42 -37.48
C ALA A 596 1.27 -0.33 -36.50
N HIS A 597 0.61 0.81 -36.55
CA HIS A 597 0.90 1.94 -35.66
C HIS A 597 0.58 1.61 -34.18
N ILE A 598 -0.60 1.05 -33.91
CA ILE A 598 -0.98 0.66 -32.54
C ILE A 598 -0.08 -0.46 -32.00
N ALA A 599 0.34 -1.40 -32.87
CA ALA A 599 1.30 -2.42 -32.51
C ALA A 599 2.67 -1.82 -32.12
N GLN A 600 3.12 -0.80 -32.85
CA GLN A 600 4.36 -0.10 -32.54
C GLN A 600 4.25 0.68 -31.23
N GLU A 601 3.17 1.44 -31.00
CA GLU A 601 2.90 2.13 -29.73
C GLU A 601 2.90 1.15 -28.55
N SER A 602 2.25 0.00 -28.72
CA SER A 602 2.21 -1.03 -27.69
C SER A 602 3.59 -1.62 -27.41
N THR A 603 4.41 -1.82 -28.44
CA THR A 603 5.77 -2.35 -28.32
C THR A 603 6.71 -1.34 -27.65
N ASN A 604 6.60 -0.08 -28.03
CA ASN A 604 7.39 1.02 -27.45
C ASN A 604 6.96 1.39 -26.03
N ARG A 605 5.77 0.98 -25.61
CA ARG A 605 5.10 1.42 -24.37
C ARG A 605 4.88 2.93 -24.33
N ASP A 606 4.46 3.51 -25.46
CA ASP A 606 4.21 4.94 -25.56
C ASP A 606 3.09 5.40 -24.62
N LYS A 607 3.27 6.58 -24.00
CA LYS A 607 2.32 7.14 -23.02
C LYS A 607 1.17 7.87 -23.68
N ILE A 608 1.38 8.41 -24.86
CA ILE A 608 0.43 9.16 -25.67
C ILE A 608 0.37 8.56 -27.06
N SER A 609 -0.71 8.83 -27.78
CA SER A 609 -0.84 8.36 -29.16
C SER A 609 0.16 9.08 -30.08
N THR A 610 0.84 8.30 -30.90
CA THR A 610 1.77 8.79 -31.94
C THR A 610 1.09 8.88 -33.31
N LEU A 611 -0.22 8.58 -33.42
CA LEU A 611 -0.97 8.56 -34.68
C LEU A 611 -0.90 9.88 -35.47
N ASN A 612 -0.69 11.01 -34.79
CA ASN A 612 -0.65 12.33 -35.40
C ASN A 612 0.74 12.72 -35.90
N GLU A 613 1.78 11.95 -35.59
CA GLU A 613 3.15 12.16 -36.06
C GLU A 613 3.41 11.48 -37.42
N ALA A 614 2.46 10.64 -37.86
CA ALA A 614 2.57 9.83 -39.09
C ALA A 614 2.02 10.51 -40.36
N SER A 615 1.66 11.80 -40.32
CA SER A 615 1.14 12.55 -41.48
C SER A 615 2.18 13.42 -42.18
#